data_0e92533f4a46f2d0037992bd16f060bc
#
_entry.id   0e92533f4a46f2d0037992bd16f060bc
#
_cell.length_a   1.000
_cell.length_b   1.000
_cell.length_c   1.000
_cell.angle_alpha   90.00
_cell.angle_beta   90.00
_cell.angle_gamma   90.00
#
_symmetry.space_group_name_H-M   'P 1'
#
loop_
_entity.id
_entity.type
_entity.pdbx_description
1 polymer ?
#
loop_
_entity_poly.entity_id
_entity_poly.type
_entity_poly.pdbx_seq_one_letter_code
_entity_poly.pdbx_strand_id
1 'polypeptide(L)'
;VTVLDNFSTGRPENLAHLKSHPKLHLFQTDICSMGAHETKFNNIDAVFHLAALADIVPSIQNPQGYFRSNVDGTFAVLEASKKFGVKKFLYAASSSCYGIPDSFPTLETAPFKPQYPYALTKLLGEQLVQHWGQVYKIPFISLRLFNVYGPRSRTSGTYGAVFGVFLSQ
;
A
#
# COMPACT_ATOMS: atom_id res chain seq x y z
N VAL A 1 1.60 -11.67 -13.98
CA VAL A 1 1.65 -10.74 -12.84
C VAL A 1 3.09 -10.33 -12.60
N THR A 2 3.35 -9.02 -12.45
CA THR A 2 4.66 -8.48 -12.06
C THR A 2 4.56 -7.97 -10.63
N VAL A 3 5.48 -8.38 -9.77
CA VAL A 3 5.57 -7.98 -8.37
C VAL A 3 6.87 -7.20 -8.17
N LEU A 4 6.75 -6.01 -7.60
CA LEU A 4 7.87 -5.18 -7.14
C LEU A 4 7.77 -5.07 -5.62
N ASP A 5 8.77 -5.56 -4.88
CA ASP A 5 8.79 -5.56 -3.41
C ASP A 5 10.25 -5.47 -2.94
N ASN A 6 10.54 -4.66 -1.95
CA ASN A 6 11.87 -4.58 -1.34
C ASN A 6 12.06 -5.60 -0.21
N PHE A 7 11.00 -6.34 0.15
CA PHE A 7 10.95 -7.33 1.24
C PHE A 7 11.32 -6.76 2.62
N SER A 8 11.17 -5.46 2.83
CA SER A 8 11.37 -4.88 4.17
C SER A 8 10.31 -5.37 5.18
N THR A 9 9.11 -5.67 4.68
CA THR A 9 7.99 -6.25 5.46
C THR A 9 7.36 -7.44 4.77
N GLY A 10 7.53 -7.57 3.45
CA GLY A 10 7.07 -8.68 2.64
C GLY A 10 7.82 -9.98 2.97
N ARG A 11 7.14 -11.11 2.80
CA ARG A 11 7.70 -12.44 3.03
C ARG A 11 7.69 -13.25 1.74
N PRO A 12 8.87 -13.54 1.14
CA PRO A 12 8.96 -14.32 -0.10
C PRO A 12 8.26 -15.67 -0.02
N GLU A 13 8.20 -16.27 1.19
CA GLU A 13 7.53 -17.54 1.46
C GLU A 13 6.05 -17.53 1.10
N ASN A 14 5.40 -16.37 1.17
CA ASN A 14 4.00 -16.21 0.79
C ASN A 14 3.77 -16.51 -0.70
N LEU A 15 4.79 -16.37 -1.54
CA LEU A 15 4.77 -16.67 -2.97
C LEU A 15 5.46 -17.98 -3.35
N ALA A 16 5.97 -18.76 -2.37
CA ALA A 16 6.74 -19.99 -2.63
C ALA A 16 5.97 -20.99 -3.52
N HIS A 17 4.66 -21.11 -3.31
CA HIS A 17 3.80 -22.01 -4.10
C HIS A 17 3.62 -21.57 -5.58
N LEU A 18 4.01 -20.35 -5.92
CA LEU A 18 3.94 -19.78 -7.28
C LEU A 18 5.32 -19.57 -7.90
N LYS A 19 6.40 -19.98 -7.22
CA LYS A 19 7.78 -19.69 -7.64
C LYS A 19 8.10 -20.14 -9.07
N SER A 20 7.54 -21.27 -9.51
CA SER A 20 7.72 -21.82 -10.86
C SER A 20 6.62 -21.42 -11.84
N HIS A 21 5.68 -20.56 -11.44
CA HIS A 21 4.58 -20.18 -12.32
C HIS A 21 5.07 -19.24 -13.44
N PRO A 22 4.93 -19.60 -14.75
CA PRO A 22 5.56 -18.89 -15.86
C PRO A 22 5.06 -17.44 -16.05
N LYS A 23 3.91 -17.09 -15.46
CA LYS A 23 3.33 -15.74 -15.53
C LYS A 23 3.56 -14.91 -14.27
N LEU A 24 4.39 -15.36 -13.33
CA LEU A 24 4.80 -14.58 -12.16
C LEU A 24 6.24 -14.09 -12.34
N HIS A 25 6.40 -12.78 -12.32
CA HIS A 25 7.70 -12.12 -12.37
C HIS A 25 7.91 -11.32 -11.09
N LEU A 26 8.89 -11.71 -10.29
CA LEU A 26 9.21 -11.10 -9.01
C LEU A 26 10.52 -10.33 -9.11
N PHE A 27 10.51 -9.05 -8.77
CA PHE A 27 11.69 -8.19 -8.75
C PHE A 27 11.85 -7.57 -7.37
N GLN A 28 13.01 -7.80 -6.77
CA GLN A 28 13.35 -7.15 -5.51
C GLN A 28 13.81 -5.71 -5.79
N THR A 29 12.99 -4.74 -5.42
CA THR A 29 13.29 -3.32 -5.63
C THR A 29 12.52 -2.44 -4.67
N ASP A 30 13.09 -1.29 -4.31
CA ASP A 30 12.39 -0.24 -3.58
C ASP A 30 11.65 0.66 -4.57
N ILE A 31 10.36 0.85 -4.34
CA ILE A 31 9.52 1.72 -5.18
C ILE A 31 9.96 3.18 -5.17
N CYS A 32 10.66 3.64 -4.12
CA CYS A 32 11.22 4.99 -4.05
C CYS A 32 12.46 5.18 -4.93
N SER A 33 13.03 4.10 -5.46
CA SER A 33 14.25 4.13 -6.27
C SER A 33 14.26 3.01 -7.31
N MET A 34 13.16 2.89 -8.07
CA MET A 34 12.95 1.79 -9.03
C MET A 34 14.01 1.72 -10.13
N GLY A 35 14.59 2.85 -10.55
CA GLY A 35 15.60 2.88 -11.60
C GLY A 35 15.16 2.12 -12.86
N ALA A 36 15.96 1.14 -13.31
CA ALA A 36 15.64 0.32 -14.48
C ALA A 36 14.33 -0.50 -14.33
N HIS A 37 13.87 -0.78 -13.10
CA HIS A 37 12.62 -1.52 -12.86
C HIS A 37 11.37 -0.71 -13.21
N GLU A 38 11.48 0.61 -13.40
CA GLU A 38 10.38 1.44 -13.90
C GLU A 38 9.82 0.91 -15.23
N THR A 39 10.66 0.34 -16.09
CA THR A 39 10.25 -0.27 -17.37
C THR A 39 9.29 -1.46 -17.20
N LYS A 40 9.16 -2.02 -15.99
CA LYS A 40 8.21 -3.10 -15.68
C LYS A 40 6.76 -2.66 -15.68
N PHE A 41 6.51 -1.35 -15.74
CA PHE A 41 5.18 -0.79 -15.94
C PHE A 41 4.71 -0.81 -17.42
N ASN A 42 5.61 -1.13 -18.35
CA ASN A 42 5.24 -1.23 -19.76
C ASN A 42 4.27 -2.39 -19.99
N ASN A 43 3.19 -2.13 -20.76
CA ASN A 43 2.12 -3.10 -21.05
C ASN A 43 1.38 -3.63 -19.80
N ILE A 44 1.32 -2.85 -18.71
CA ILE A 44 0.55 -3.18 -17.53
C ILE A 44 -0.84 -2.55 -17.63
N ASP A 45 -1.89 -3.37 -17.51
CA ASP A 45 -3.27 -2.90 -17.51
C ASP A 45 -3.70 -2.31 -16.18
N ALA A 46 -3.26 -2.89 -15.07
CA ALA A 46 -3.67 -2.47 -13.74
C ALA A 46 -2.52 -2.54 -12.72
N VAL A 47 -2.42 -1.52 -11.89
CA VAL A 47 -1.52 -1.49 -10.74
C VAL A 47 -2.32 -1.69 -9.46
N PHE A 48 -1.88 -2.63 -8.62
CA PHE A 48 -2.33 -2.82 -7.24
C PHE A 48 -1.24 -2.29 -6.32
N HIS A 49 -1.37 -1.06 -5.86
CA HIS A 49 -0.38 -0.42 -5.00
C HIS A 49 -0.63 -0.77 -3.54
N LEU A 50 0.05 -1.81 -3.08
CA LEU A 50 -0.02 -2.34 -1.71
C LEU A 50 1.23 -2.01 -0.90
N ALA A 51 2.32 -1.60 -1.57
CA ALA A 51 3.59 -1.32 -0.93
C ALA A 51 3.47 -0.11 0.01
N ALA A 52 3.74 -0.34 1.29
CA ALA A 52 3.71 0.69 2.33
C ALA A 52 4.37 0.17 3.61
N LEU A 53 4.84 1.07 4.45
CA LEU A 53 5.06 0.77 5.85
C LEU A 53 3.74 0.94 6.59
N ALA A 54 3.37 -0.06 7.40
CA ALA A 54 2.22 -0.07 8.29
C ALA A 54 2.69 -0.05 9.76
N ASP A 55 1.77 -0.01 10.67
CA ASP A 55 1.93 0.05 12.13
C ASP A 55 2.11 1.48 12.70
N ILE A 56 1.40 1.74 13.78
CA ILE A 56 1.30 3.08 14.39
C ILE A 56 2.59 3.43 15.14
N VAL A 57 3.02 2.58 16.08
CA VAL A 57 4.16 2.87 16.95
C VAL A 57 5.46 3.07 16.17
N PRO A 58 5.85 2.20 15.23
CA PRO A 58 7.01 2.44 14.39
C PRO A 58 6.93 3.73 13.58
N SER A 59 5.72 4.18 13.19
CA SER A 59 5.57 5.44 12.45
C SER A 59 5.90 6.67 13.29
N ILE A 60 5.67 6.62 14.61
CA ILE A 60 6.05 7.68 15.54
C ILE A 60 7.56 7.70 15.74
N GLN A 61 8.19 6.53 15.78
CA GLN A 61 9.64 6.39 15.99
C GLN A 61 10.45 6.75 14.73
N ASN A 62 9.92 6.47 13.53
CA ASN A 62 10.58 6.74 12.25
C ASN A 62 9.64 7.40 11.24
N PRO A 63 9.13 8.61 11.49
CA PRO A 63 8.18 9.27 10.60
C PRO A 63 8.75 9.54 9.20
N GLN A 64 10.05 9.79 9.08
CA GLN A 64 10.73 10.02 7.81
C GLN A 64 10.68 8.77 6.91
N GLY A 65 10.93 7.58 7.46
CA GLY A 65 10.84 6.33 6.70
C GLY A 65 9.42 6.06 6.20
N TYR A 66 8.42 6.37 7.03
CA TYR A 66 7.01 6.26 6.64
C TYR A 66 6.62 7.25 5.55
N PHE A 67 7.06 8.50 5.64
CA PHE A 67 6.82 9.49 4.61
C PHE A 67 7.45 9.06 3.28
N ARG A 68 8.72 8.70 3.31
CA ARG A 68 9.43 8.21 2.12
C ARG A 68 8.72 7.02 1.48
N SER A 69 8.41 5.98 2.25
CA SER A 69 7.78 4.77 1.70
C SER A 69 6.36 5.03 1.20
N ASN A 70 5.53 5.69 2.01
CA ASN A 70 4.09 5.77 1.77
C ASN A 70 3.69 6.96 0.87
N VAL A 71 4.47 8.04 0.87
CA VAL A 71 4.18 9.24 0.07
C VAL A 71 5.07 9.28 -1.16
N ASP A 72 6.41 9.34 -0.99
CA ASP A 72 7.33 9.40 -2.14
C ASP A 72 7.25 8.12 -2.98
N GLY A 73 7.12 6.95 -2.33
CA GLY A 73 6.93 5.68 -3.03
C GLY A 73 5.63 5.66 -3.83
N THR A 74 4.51 6.14 -3.26
CA THR A 74 3.24 6.26 -3.99
C THR A 74 3.36 7.22 -5.17
N PHE A 75 4.01 8.36 -4.98
CA PHE A 75 4.29 9.31 -6.06
C PHE A 75 5.10 8.67 -7.20
N ALA A 76 6.17 7.94 -6.88
CA ALA A 76 7.00 7.27 -7.89
C ALA A 76 6.21 6.23 -8.70
N VAL A 77 5.35 5.44 -8.03
CA VAL A 77 4.48 4.46 -8.71
C VAL A 77 3.43 5.15 -9.60
N LEU A 78 2.88 6.29 -9.17
CA LEU A 78 1.94 7.08 -9.98
C LEU A 78 2.63 7.68 -11.21
N GLU A 79 3.83 8.23 -11.08
CA GLU A 79 4.60 8.76 -12.21
C GLU A 79 4.95 7.66 -13.22
N ALA A 80 5.38 6.49 -12.76
CA ALA A 80 5.60 5.34 -13.63
C ALA A 80 4.30 4.89 -14.31
N SER A 81 3.19 4.83 -13.58
CA SER A 81 1.88 4.47 -14.12
C SER A 81 1.43 5.43 -15.22
N LYS A 82 1.60 6.72 -15.00
CA LYS A 82 1.33 7.77 -16.00
C LYS A 82 2.22 7.61 -17.24
N LYS A 83 3.52 7.49 -17.03
CA LYS A 83 4.54 7.39 -18.10
C LYS A 83 4.28 6.20 -19.03
N PHE A 84 3.88 5.06 -18.49
CA PHE A 84 3.66 3.83 -19.25
C PHE A 84 2.19 3.56 -19.60
N GLY A 85 1.28 4.49 -19.33
CA GLY A 85 -0.11 4.41 -19.76
C GLY A 85 -0.91 3.31 -19.06
N VAL A 86 -0.67 3.09 -17.76
CA VAL A 86 -1.46 2.14 -16.95
C VAL A 86 -2.94 2.54 -16.98
N LYS A 87 -3.81 1.55 -17.21
CA LYS A 87 -5.25 1.79 -17.45
C LYS A 87 -6.08 1.87 -16.17
N LYS A 88 -5.61 1.28 -15.06
CA LYS A 88 -6.33 1.24 -13.78
C LYS A 88 -5.35 1.28 -12.62
N PHE A 89 -5.70 1.99 -11.57
CA PHE A 89 -4.89 2.08 -10.36
C PHE A 89 -5.73 1.76 -9.13
N LEU A 90 -5.32 0.76 -8.36
CA LEU A 90 -5.95 0.41 -7.09
C LEU A 90 -4.97 0.73 -5.95
N TYR A 91 -5.41 1.53 -4.99
CA TYR A 91 -4.63 1.95 -3.84
C TYR A 91 -5.16 1.34 -2.55
N ALA A 92 -4.30 0.67 -1.81
CA ALA A 92 -4.59 0.27 -0.44
C ALA A 92 -4.43 1.48 0.49
N ALA A 93 -5.49 2.23 0.68
CA ALA A 93 -5.59 3.28 1.69
C ALA A 93 -5.79 2.66 3.09
N SER A 94 -6.22 3.45 4.06
CA SER A 94 -6.41 2.95 5.42
C SER A 94 -7.56 3.69 6.11
N SER A 95 -8.37 2.95 6.86
CA SER A 95 -9.38 3.52 7.76
C SER A 95 -8.78 4.38 8.88
N SER A 96 -7.49 4.25 9.16
CA SER A 96 -6.79 5.09 10.16
C SER A 96 -6.81 6.59 9.80
N CYS A 97 -7.11 6.95 8.55
CA CYS A 97 -7.29 8.34 8.14
C CYS A 97 -8.47 9.03 8.85
N TYR A 98 -9.47 8.27 9.29
CA TYR A 98 -10.61 8.81 10.04
C TYR A 98 -10.28 9.13 11.50
N GLY A 99 -9.17 8.59 12.04
CA GLY A 99 -8.85 8.69 13.47
C GLY A 99 -9.90 7.96 14.33
N ILE A 100 -10.41 8.63 15.35
CA ILE A 100 -11.55 8.16 16.14
C ILE A 100 -12.82 8.75 15.51
N PRO A 101 -13.66 7.95 14.83
CA PRO A 101 -14.84 8.46 14.17
C PRO A 101 -15.94 8.81 15.18
N ASP A 102 -16.74 9.80 14.83
CA ASP A 102 -17.83 10.29 15.68
C ASP A 102 -19.08 9.38 15.61
N SER A 103 -19.15 8.46 14.63
CA SER A 103 -20.28 7.55 14.42
C SER A 103 -19.85 6.19 13.85
N PHE A 104 -20.66 5.17 14.16
CA PHE A 104 -20.50 3.80 13.66
C PHE A 104 -21.84 3.31 13.06
N PRO A 105 -21.82 2.63 11.88
CA PRO A 105 -20.65 2.38 11.05
C PRO A 105 -20.06 3.67 10.46
N THR A 106 -18.73 3.71 10.27
CA THR A 106 -18.04 4.87 9.70
C THR A 106 -18.29 4.94 8.20
N LEU A 107 -18.87 6.02 7.73
CA LEU A 107 -19.13 6.25 6.31
C LEU A 107 -17.88 6.77 5.59
N GLU A 108 -17.81 6.56 4.28
CA GLU A 108 -16.73 7.06 3.43
C GLU A 108 -16.64 8.60 3.41
N THR A 109 -17.74 9.27 3.75
CA THR A 109 -17.84 10.73 3.86
C THR A 109 -17.42 11.28 5.22
N ALA A 110 -17.06 10.42 6.18
CA ALA A 110 -16.60 10.86 7.49
C ALA A 110 -15.33 11.74 7.37
N PRO A 111 -15.20 12.76 8.24
CA PRO A 111 -14.06 13.68 8.18
C PRO A 111 -12.74 12.96 8.48
N PHE A 112 -11.68 13.41 7.83
CA PHE A 112 -10.33 12.90 8.10
C PHE A 112 -9.75 13.59 9.34
N LYS A 113 -9.30 12.75 10.29
CA LYS A 113 -8.69 13.17 11.56
C LYS A 113 -7.46 12.29 11.86
N PRO A 114 -6.44 12.21 10.96
CA PRO A 114 -5.29 11.32 11.16
C PRO A 114 -4.53 11.72 12.43
N GLN A 115 -4.29 10.75 13.33
CA GLN A 115 -3.68 11.02 14.64
C GLN A 115 -2.19 10.65 14.70
N TYR A 116 -1.69 9.88 13.73
CA TYR A 116 -0.34 9.34 13.73
C TYR A 116 0.32 9.53 12.36
N PRO A 117 1.67 9.55 12.29
CA PRO A 117 2.38 9.67 11.02
C PRO A 117 1.96 8.62 9.98
N TYR A 118 1.72 7.37 10.39
CA TYR A 118 1.18 6.34 9.49
C TYR A 118 -0.14 6.78 8.86
N ALA A 119 -1.10 7.19 9.68
CA ALA A 119 -2.42 7.61 9.20
C ALA A 119 -2.33 8.80 8.25
N LEU A 120 -1.50 9.78 8.59
CA LEU A 120 -1.26 10.95 7.75
C LEU A 120 -0.63 10.56 6.40
N THR A 121 0.42 9.72 6.41
CA THR A 121 1.09 9.31 5.17
C THR A 121 0.19 8.49 4.26
N LYS A 122 -0.72 7.67 4.82
CA LYS A 122 -1.73 6.94 4.01
C LYS A 122 -2.76 7.88 3.40
N LEU A 123 -3.20 8.90 4.14
CA LEU A 123 -4.09 9.94 3.63
C LEU A 123 -3.43 10.76 2.52
N LEU A 124 -2.18 11.19 2.70
CA LEU A 124 -1.43 11.93 1.68
C LEU A 124 -1.25 11.10 0.40
N GLY A 125 -0.93 9.80 0.54
CA GLY A 125 -0.88 8.87 -0.60
C GLY A 125 -2.22 8.75 -1.32
N GLU A 126 -3.33 8.68 -0.59
CA GLU A 126 -4.68 8.67 -1.17
C GLU A 126 -4.99 9.96 -1.94
N GLN A 127 -4.63 11.12 -1.37
CA GLN A 127 -4.80 12.42 -2.05
C GLN A 127 -3.98 12.52 -3.33
N LEU A 128 -2.74 11.98 -3.33
CA LEU A 128 -1.94 11.88 -4.57
C LEU A 128 -2.65 11.03 -5.61
N VAL A 129 -3.15 9.86 -5.24
CA VAL A 129 -3.87 8.96 -6.17
C VAL A 129 -5.11 9.65 -6.77
N GLN A 130 -5.91 10.32 -5.94
CA GLN A 130 -7.08 11.07 -6.39
C GLN A 130 -6.69 12.18 -7.36
N HIS A 131 -5.66 12.95 -7.02
CA HIS A 131 -5.20 14.06 -7.84
C HIS A 131 -4.66 13.58 -9.20
N TRP A 132 -3.78 12.56 -9.21
CA TRP A 132 -3.26 11.96 -10.46
C TRP A 132 -4.38 11.37 -11.31
N GLY A 133 -5.31 10.67 -10.70
CA GLY A 133 -6.46 10.11 -11.40
C GLY A 133 -7.30 11.17 -12.09
N GLN A 134 -7.54 12.31 -11.43
CA GLN A 134 -8.31 13.42 -11.98
C GLN A 134 -7.56 14.16 -13.10
N VAL A 135 -6.28 14.49 -12.86
CA VAL A 135 -5.48 15.29 -13.78
C VAL A 135 -5.07 14.48 -15.01
N TYR A 136 -4.56 13.27 -14.81
CA TYR A 136 -4.03 12.43 -15.90
C TYR A 136 -5.02 11.39 -16.41
N LYS A 137 -6.28 11.42 -15.93
CA LYS A 137 -7.37 10.55 -16.38
C LYS A 137 -7.08 9.06 -16.21
N ILE A 138 -6.35 8.71 -15.16
CA ILE A 138 -6.11 7.32 -14.76
C ILE A 138 -7.27 6.88 -13.85
N PRO A 139 -8.14 5.95 -14.27
CA PRO A 139 -9.19 5.42 -13.41
C PRO A 139 -8.59 4.78 -12.16
N PHE A 140 -9.08 5.15 -10.99
CA PHE A 140 -8.56 4.66 -9.71
C PHE A 140 -9.67 4.19 -8.76
N ILE A 141 -9.27 3.32 -7.85
CA ILE A 141 -10.05 2.95 -6.66
C ILE A 141 -9.13 3.08 -5.45
N SER A 142 -9.60 3.80 -4.42
CA SER A 142 -8.94 3.88 -3.13
C SER A 142 -9.75 3.09 -2.11
N LEU A 143 -9.15 2.08 -1.51
CA LEU A 143 -9.77 1.21 -0.51
C LEU A 143 -9.28 1.58 0.88
N ARG A 144 -10.10 2.26 1.68
CA ARG A 144 -9.81 2.56 3.08
C ARG A 144 -10.06 1.34 3.94
N LEU A 145 -9.13 0.39 3.87
CA LEU A 145 -9.23 -0.89 4.54
C LEU A 145 -9.22 -0.72 6.06
N PHE A 146 -10.14 -1.39 6.72
CA PHE A 146 -10.09 -1.64 8.16
C PHE A 146 -9.15 -2.82 8.44
N ASN A 147 -9.29 -3.48 9.60
CA ASN A 147 -8.43 -4.62 9.92
C ASN A 147 -8.69 -5.78 8.96
N VAL A 148 -7.69 -6.08 8.15
CA VAL A 148 -7.73 -7.18 7.19
C VAL A 148 -7.13 -8.43 7.85
N TYR A 149 -7.81 -9.55 7.72
CA TYR A 149 -7.35 -10.85 8.21
C TYR A 149 -7.46 -11.90 7.12
N GLY A 150 -6.71 -12.99 7.27
CA GLY A 150 -6.75 -14.11 6.33
C GLY A 150 -5.49 -14.97 6.40
N PRO A 151 -5.43 -16.02 5.56
CA PRO A 151 -4.26 -16.87 5.46
C PRO A 151 -2.98 -16.05 5.18
N ARG A 152 -1.85 -16.45 5.77
CA ARG A 152 -0.55 -15.78 5.65
C ARG A 152 -0.47 -14.39 6.28
N SER A 153 -1.47 -13.98 7.07
CA SER A 153 -1.38 -12.78 7.88
C SER A 153 -0.19 -12.84 8.84
N ARG A 154 0.34 -11.68 9.24
CA ARG A 154 1.36 -11.61 10.28
C ARG A 154 0.77 -12.07 11.60
N THR A 155 1.49 -12.95 12.29
CA THR A 155 1.13 -13.46 13.63
C THR A 155 1.95 -12.78 14.74
N SER A 156 2.90 -11.92 14.37
CA SER A 156 3.79 -11.21 15.30
C SER A 156 3.75 -9.71 15.05
N GLY A 157 4.00 -8.93 16.10
CA GLY A 157 4.01 -7.47 16.09
C GLY A 157 2.90 -6.87 16.93
N THR A 158 3.03 -5.59 17.32
CA THR A 158 2.13 -4.88 18.25
C THR A 158 0.70 -4.75 17.70
N TYR A 159 0.50 -4.96 16.39
CA TYR A 159 -0.78 -4.86 15.69
C TYR A 159 -1.01 -6.02 14.72
N GLY A 160 -0.52 -7.22 15.05
CA GLY A 160 -0.99 -8.42 14.37
C GLY A 160 -2.53 -8.45 14.43
N ALA A 161 -3.21 -8.79 13.32
CA ALA A 161 -4.66 -8.96 13.37
C ALA A 161 -4.99 -9.89 14.55
N VAL A 162 -5.91 -9.46 15.40
CA VAL A 162 -6.34 -10.16 16.63
C VAL A 162 -6.41 -11.68 16.44
N PHE A 163 -7.00 -12.13 15.34
CA PHE A 163 -7.13 -13.56 15.03
C PHE A 163 -5.77 -14.25 14.83
N GLY A 164 -4.80 -13.62 14.16
CA GLY A 164 -3.48 -14.20 13.96
C GLY A 164 -2.70 -14.35 15.27
N VAL A 165 -2.83 -13.38 16.18
CA VAL A 165 -2.19 -13.40 17.49
C VAL A 165 -2.81 -14.48 18.39
N PHE A 166 -4.14 -14.57 18.44
CA PHE A 166 -4.83 -15.59 19.23
C PHE A 166 -4.60 -17.02 18.72
N LEU A 167 -4.49 -17.21 17.41
CA LEU A 167 -4.23 -18.54 16.83
C LEU A 167 -2.77 -18.99 16.95
N SER A 168 -1.84 -18.09 17.33
CA SER A 168 -0.42 -18.39 17.51
C SER A 168 -0.04 -18.67 18.98
N GLN A 169 -0.97 -18.54 19.91
CA GLN A 169 -0.84 -18.90 21.33
C GLN A 169 -1.22 -20.35 21.58
#